data_51dc789ada49a0d9ff8d71d9771dec7e
#
_entry.id   51dc789ada49a0d9ff8d71d9771dec7e
#
_cell.length_a   1.000
_cell.length_b   1.000
_cell.length_c   1.000
_cell.angle_alpha   90.00
_cell.angle_beta   90.00
_cell.angle_gamma   90.00
#
_symmetry.space_group_name_H-M   'P 1'
#
loop_
_entity.id
_entity.type
_entity.pdbx_description
1 polymer ?
#
loop_
_entity_poly.entity_id
_entity_poly.type
_entity_poly.pdbx_seq_one_letter_code
_entity_poly.pdbx_strand_id
1 'polypeptide(L)'
;MHLTANISVPQKNFIAIDLHSDNAVICVRRNALNKAGELVGKNIWYGRVSIRDGRDSFVKALLPYCQDFDHVAVVESTYNWYCLADVFEERGWLLRIADPSTVSQATWDEGTKNG
;
A
#
# COMPACT_ATOMS: atom_id res chain seq x y z
N MET A 1 -6.50 33.86 -3.61
CA MET A 1 -6.65 33.16 -3.80
C MET A 1 -6.76 32.31 -3.76
N HIS A 2 -6.91 31.98 -3.56
CA HIS A 2 -6.95 31.03 -3.33
C HIS A 2 -7.08 29.98 -4.31
N LEU A 3 -6.87 30.04 -5.56
CA LEU A 3 -6.67 29.02 -6.56
C LEU A 3 -5.77 27.91 -6.09
N THR A 4 -4.78 28.27 -5.36
CA THR A 4 -3.88 27.27 -4.78
C THR A 4 -4.60 26.33 -3.83
N ALA A 5 -5.62 26.84 -3.16
CA ALA A 5 -6.42 26.01 -2.28
C ALA A 5 -7.23 24.97 -3.07
N ASN A 6 -7.52 25.26 -4.32
CA ASN A 6 -8.30 24.37 -5.18
C ASN A 6 -7.43 23.38 -5.93
N ILE A 7 -6.13 23.58 -5.94
CA ILE A 7 -5.20 22.64 -6.56
C ILE A 7 -4.74 21.69 -5.48
N SER A 8 -5.55 20.69 -5.22
CA SER A 8 -5.20 19.71 -4.20
C SER A 8 -4.23 18.68 -4.76
N VAL A 9 -3.33 18.23 -3.91
CA VAL A 9 -2.48 17.09 -4.21
C VAL A 9 -3.35 15.86 -4.26
N PRO A 10 -3.29 15.05 -5.33
CA PRO A 10 -4.05 13.80 -5.35
C PRO A 10 -3.66 12.95 -4.14
N GLN A 11 -4.66 12.58 -3.36
CA GLN A 11 -4.45 11.76 -2.17
C GLN A 11 -4.52 10.31 -2.57
N LYS A 12 -3.38 9.65 -2.56
CA LYS A 12 -3.29 8.24 -2.91
C LYS A 12 -2.57 7.49 -1.81
N ASN A 13 -3.14 6.37 -1.40
CA ASN A 13 -2.55 5.51 -0.40
C ASN A 13 -1.74 4.41 -1.09
N PHE A 14 -0.51 4.24 -0.64
CA PHE A 14 0.39 3.18 -1.09
C PHE A 14 0.53 2.20 0.06
N ILE A 15 0.13 0.96 -0.19
CA ILE A 15 0.02 -0.05 0.86
C ILE A 15 0.99 -1.17 0.56
N ALA A 16 1.96 -1.37 1.43
CA ALA A 16 2.90 -2.49 1.32
C ALA A 16 2.47 -3.56 2.29
N ILE A 17 2.35 -4.79 1.80
CA ILE A 17 1.89 -5.92 2.60
C ILE A 17 2.95 -7.01 2.57
N ASP A 18 3.45 -7.34 3.74
CA ASP A 18 4.43 -8.40 3.93
C ASP A 18 3.75 -9.57 4.63
N LEU A 19 3.46 -10.63 3.86
CA LEU A 19 2.76 -11.80 4.37
C LEU A 19 3.72 -12.79 5.01
N HIS A 20 3.38 -13.19 6.21
CA HIS A 20 4.05 -14.26 6.94
C HIS A 20 3.08 -15.42 7.13
N SER A 21 3.51 -16.49 7.76
CA SER A 21 2.66 -17.67 7.94
C SER A 21 1.44 -17.40 8.82
N ASP A 22 1.59 -16.57 9.84
CA ASP A 22 0.54 -16.32 10.83
C ASP A 22 -0.05 -14.92 10.77
N ASN A 23 0.64 -14.01 10.12
CA ASN A 23 0.25 -12.60 10.13
C ASN A 23 0.80 -11.87 8.91
N ALA A 24 0.28 -10.69 8.71
CA ALA A 24 0.77 -9.77 7.69
C ALA A 24 1.19 -8.46 8.35
N VAL A 25 2.30 -7.91 7.92
CA VAL A 25 2.72 -6.58 8.33
C VAL A 25 2.32 -5.62 7.23
N ILE A 26 1.61 -4.57 7.58
CA ILE A 26 1.04 -3.63 6.62
C ILE A 26 1.58 -2.24 6.91
N CYS A 27 2.08 -1.59 5.88
CA CYS A 27 2.52 -0.21 5.96
C CYS A 27 1.73 0.61 4.95
N VAL A 28 1.10 1.68 5.41
CA VAL A 28 0.34 2.58 4.55
C VAL A 28 1.05 3.92 4.50
N ARG A 29 1.35 4.38 3.29
CA ARG A 29 1.95 5.68 3.05
C ARG A 29 1.02 6.50 2.18
N ARG A 30 1.00 7.80 2.41
CA ARG A 30 0.19 8.71 1.60
C ARG A 30 1.09 9.80 1.05
N ASN A 31 0.85 10.18 -0.18
CA ASN A 31 1.56 11.29 -0.76
C ASN A 31 1.11 12.61 -0.12
N ALA A 32 2.04 13.51 0.07
CA ALA A 32 1.79 14.80 0.69
C ALA A 32 2.81 15.79 0.16
N LEU A 33 2.52 17.07 0.28
CA LEU A 33 3.49 18.10 -0.04
C LEU A 33 4.28 18.48 1.21
N ASN A 34 5.57 18.63 1.07
CA ASN A 34 6.40 19.15 2.14
C ASN A 34 6.42 20.70 2.09
N LYS A 35 7.19 21.32 2.96
CA LYS A 35 7.26 22.77 3.03
C LYS A 35 7.83 23.42 1.76
N ALA A 36 8.64 22.66 1.03
CA ALA A 36 9.23 23.15 -0.22
C ALA A 36 8.30 22.93 -1.42
N GLY A 37 7.11 22.37 -1.20
CA GLY A 37 6.18 22.07 -2.27
C GLY A 37 6.46 20.78 -3.02
N GLU A 38 7.36 19.96 -2.51
CA GLU A 38 7.71 18.70 -3.14
C GLU A 38 6.79 17.58 -2.67
N LEU A 39 6.45 16.69 -3.60
CA LEU A 39 5.60 15.53 -3.29
C LEU A 39 6.45 14.47 -2.59
N VAL A 40 6.06 14.13 -1.37
CA VAL A 40 6.76 13.14 -0.55
C VAL A 40 5.76 12.15 0.01
N GLY A 41 6.25 10.97 0.35
CA GLY A 41 5.43 9.97 1.01
C GLY A 41 5.49 10.16 2.52
N LYS A 42 4.35 9.99 3.15
CA LYS A 42 4.24 10.07 4.61
C LYS A 42 3.62 8.79 5.14
N ASN A 43 4.24 8.19 6.14
CA ASN A 43 3.67 7.02 6.80
C ASN A 43 2.46 7.46 7.59
N ILE A 44 1.30 6.83 7.31
CA ILE A 44 0.07 7.15 8.03
C ILE A 44 -0.41 6.00 8.91
N TRP A 45 0.06 4.79 8.63
CA TRP A 45 -0.28 3.66 9.46
C TRP A 45 0.71 2.53 9.24
N TYR A 46 0.98 1.82 10.31
CA TYR A 46 1.83 0.64 10.29
C TYR A 46 1.25 -0.32 11.31
N GLY A 47 1.03 -1.56 10.92
CA GLY A 47 0.46 -2.51 11.85
C GLY A 47 0.60 -3.95 11.40
N ARG A 48 0.21 -4.84 12.27
CA ARG A 48 0.24 -6.27 12.04
C ARG A 48 -1.18 -6.81 12.12
N VAL A 49 -1.54 -7.65 11.16
CA VAL A 49 -2.87 -8.24 11.08
C VAL A 49 -2.71 -9.76 11.14
N SER A 50 -3.50 -10.39 11.99
CA SER A 50 -3.49 -11.84 12.11
C SER A 50 -4.17 -12.48 10.89
N ILE A 51 -3.49 -13.45 10.27
CA ILE A 51 -4.09 -14.24 9.20
C ILE A 51 -5.07 -15.25 9.77
N ARG A 52 -4.82 -15.70 10.99
CA ARG A 52 -5.66 -16.70 11.65
C ARG A 52 -7.07 -16.20 11.94
N ASP A 53 -7.23 -14.88 12.08
CA ASP A 53 -8.54 -14.29 12.34
C ASP A 53 -9.39 -14.18 11.06
N GLY A 54 -8.83 -14.61 9.95
CA GLY A 54 -9.56 -14.69 8.70
C GLY A 54 -9.60 -13.40 7.91
N ARG A 55 -10.45 -13.41 6.88
CA ARG A 55 -10.54 -12.31 5.93
C ARG A 55 -10.98 -11.00 6.56
N ASP A 56 -11.87 -11.09 7.54
CA ASP A 56 -12.46 -9.90 8.17
C ASP A 56 -11.42 -9.02 8.84
N SER A 57 -10.34 -9.61 9.34
CA SER A 57 -9.28 -8.85 9.95
C SER A 57 -8.56 -7.96 8.93
N PHE A 58 -8.35 -8.46 7.71
CA PHE A 58 -7.77 -7.67 6.63
C PHE A 58 -8.72 -6.56 6.20
N VAL A 59 -9.98 -6.89 6.01
CA VAL A 59 -11.00 -5.92 5.61
C VAL A 59 -11.04 -4.79 6.63
N LYS A 60 -11.12 -5.13 7.90
CA LYS A 60 -11.21 -4.14 8.97
C LYS A 60 -9.99 -3.22 9.00
N ALA A 61 -8.81 -3.79 8.83
CA ALA A 61 -7.57 -3.03 8.87
C ALA A 61 -7.41 -2.11 7.66
N LEU A 62 -7.82 -2.58 6.48
CA LEU A 62 -7.59 -1.88 5.22
C LEU A 62 -8.72 -0.95 4.80
N LEU A 63 -9.91 -1.14 5.36
CA LEU A 63 -11.08 -0.35 4.99
C LEU A 63 -10.83 1.16 5.01
N PRO A 64 -10.22 1.73 6.07
CA PRO A 64 -10.00 3.17 6.12
C PRO A 64 -9.07 3.69 5.02
N TYR A 65 -8.27 2.82 4.43
CA TYR A 65 -7.25 3.24 3.48
C TYR A 65 -7.58 2.89 2.03
N CYS A 66 -8.55 2.00 1.83
CA CYS A 66 -8.92 1.52 0.50
C CYS A 66 -10.31 1.93 0.06
N GLN A 67 -11.24 2.11 1.01
CA GLN A 67 -12.65 2.29 0.67
C GLN A 67 -12.92 3.64 -0.02
N ASP A 68 -12.43 4.72 0.57
CA ASP A 68 -12.74 6.07 0.09
C ASP A 68 -11.52 6.79 -0.47
N PHE A 69 -10.45 6.08 -0.69
CA PHE A 69 -9.21 6.68 -1.18
C PHE A 69 -8.73 5.95 -2.41
N ASP A 70 -8.16 6.73 -3.31
CA ASP A 70 -7.37 6.13 -4.38
C ASP A 70 -6.18 5.41 -3.72
N HIS A 71 -5.92 4.20 -4.16
CA HIS A 71 -4.91 3.36 -3.50
C HIS A 71 -4.28 2.36 -4.46
N VAL A 72 -3.14 1.87 -4.07
CA VAL A 72 -2.55 0.66 -4.65
C VAL A 72 -1.86 -0.11 -3.55
N ALA A 73 -2.15 -1.39 -3.46
CA ALA A 73 -1.48 -2.27 -2.52
C ALA A 73 -0.56 -3.21 -3.29
N VAL A 74 0.56 -3.54 -2.68
CA VAL A 74 1.55 -4.44 -3.27
C VAL A 74 1.87 -5.53 -2.27
N VAL A 75 1.83 -6.78 -2.74
CA VAL A 75 2.22 -7.95 -1.96
C VAL A 75 3.14 -8.81 -2.82
N GLU A 76 4.16 -9.41 -2.21
CA GLU A 76 5.00 -10.36 -2.92
C GLU A 76 4.25 -11.67 -3.13
N SER A 77 4.53 -12.34 -4.26
CA SER A 77 3.90 -13.61 -4.59
C SER A 77 4.50 -14.75 -3.76
N THR A 78 4.18 -14.76 -2.49
CA THR A 78 4.52 -15.87 -1.59
C THR A 78 3.33 -16.81 -1.52
N TYR A 79 3.47 -17.92 -0.84
CA TYR A 79 2.44 -18.97 -0.88
C TYR A 79 1.07 -18.57 -0.33
N ASN A 80 0.98 -17.53 0.45
CA ASN A 80 -0.28 -17.13 1.10
C ASN A 80 -1.02 -15.96 0.44
N TRP A 81 -0.53 -15.46 -0.68
CA TRP A 81 -1.10 -14.24 -1.24
C TRP A 81 -2.55 -14.40 -1.74
N TYR A 82 -2.98 -15.61 -2.02
CA TYR A 82 -4.32 -15.87 -2.58
C TYR A 82 -5.45 -15.34 -1.70
N CYS A 83 -5.32 -15.51 -0.40
CA CYS A 83 -6.35 -15.04 0.55
C CYS A 83 -6.55 -13.54 0.43
N LEU A 84 -5.44 -12.84 0.30
CA LEU A 84 -5.46 -11.40 0.19
C LEU A 84 -6.03 -10.96 -1.15
N ALA A 85 -5.67 -11.65 -2.22
CA ALA A 85 -6.18 -11.35 -3.55
C ALA A 85 -7.70 -11.49 -3.60
N ASP A 86 -8.24 -12.52 -2.96
CA ASP A 86 -9.68 -12.71 -2.88
C ASP A 86 -10.38 -11.58 -2.16
N VAL A 87 -9.81 -11.11 -1.06
CA VAL A 87 -10.37 -9.97 -0.30
C VAL A 87 -10.41 -8.72 -1.17
N PHE A 88 -9.31 -8.42 -1.83
CA PHE A 88 -9.21 -7.23 -2.67
C PHE A 88 -10.16 -7.30 -3.86
N GLU A 89 -10.26 -8.47 -4.48
CA GLU A 89 -11.18 -8.66 -5.61
C GLU A 89 -12.62 -8.48 -5.20
N GLU A 90 -13.03 -9.09 -4.11
CA GLU A 90 -14.40 -8.97 -3.60
C GLU A 90 -14.78 -7.54 -3.28
N ARG A 91 -13.82 -6.74 -2.83
CA ARG A 91 -14.06 -5.35 -2.45
C ARG A 91 -13.84 -4.36 -3.58
N GLY A 92 -13.31 -4.82 -4.69
CA GLY A 92 -12.96 -3.92 -5.78
C GLY A 92 -11.74 -3.06 -5.46
N TRP A 93 -10.91 -3.51 -4.55
CA TRP A 93 -9.69 -2.82 -4.19
C TRP A 93 -8.54 -3.26 -5.08
N LEU A 94 -7.61 -2.37 -5.32
CA LEU A 94 -6.51 -2.62 -6.24
C LEU A 94 -5.33 -3.27 -5.52
N LEU A 95 -4.98 -4.48 -5.96
CA LEU A 95 -3.83 -5.21 -5.45
C LEU A 95 -2.90 -5.57 -6.60
N ARG A 96 -1.63 -5.32 -6.43
CA ARG A 96 -0.61 -5.75 -7.35
C ARG A 96 0.24 -6.81 -6.69
N ILE A 97 0.48 -7.88 -7.41
CA ILE A 97 1.29 -8.98 -6.92
C ILE A 97 2.63 -8.88 -7.61
N ALA A 98 3.68 -8.81 -6.82
CA ALA A 98 5.03 -8.67 -7.32
C ALA A 98 5.83 -9.93 -7.06
N ASP A 99 6.57 -10.35 -8.07
CA ASP A 99 7.55 -11.41 -7.90
C ASP A 99 8.69 -10.87 -7.04
N PRO A 100 9.15 -11.62 -6.02
CA PRO A 100 10.24 -11.15 -5.16
C PRO A 100 11.49 -10.70 -5.91
N SER A 101 11.88 -11.42 -6.94
CA SER A 101 13.06 -11.06 -7.72
C SER A 101 12.82 -9.77 -8.50
N THR A 102 11.61 -9.56 -9.00
CA THR A 102 11.25 -8.33 -9.71
C THR A 102 11.27 -7.13 -8.77
N VAL A 103 10.73 -7.30 -7.58
CA VAL A 103 10.74 -6.24 -6.56
C VAL A 103 12.17 -5.85 -6.20
N SER A 104 13.01 -6.83 -5.94
CA SER A 104 14.42 -6.59 -5.61
C SER A 104 15.13 -5.87 -6.74
N GLN A 105 14.90 -6.31 -7.96
CA GLN A 105 15.53 -5.72 -9.13
C GLN A 105 15.07 -4.28 -9.34
N ALA A 106 13.78 -4.02 -9.21
CA ALA A 106 13.24 -2.68 -9.36
C ALA A 106 13.84 -1.72 -8.32
N THR A 107 13.93 -2.18 -7.08
CA THR A 107 14.51 -1.39 -6.00
C THR A 107 15.98 -1.11 -6.29
N TRP A 108 16.69 -2.11 -6.74
CA TRP A 108 18.11 -2.00 -7.08
C TRP A 108 18.31 -1.00 -8.22
N ASP A 109 17.52 -1.12 -9.27
CA ASP A 109 17.62 -0.25 -10.43
C ASP A 109 17.35 1.21 -10.06
N GLU A 110 16.36 1.44 -9.24
CA GLU A 110 16.06 2.78 -8.75
C GLU A 110 17.23 3.36 -7.97
N GLY A 111 17.81 2.56 -7.10
CA GLY A 111 18.98 2.97 -6.35
C GLY A 111 20.13 3.30 -7.27
N THR A 112 20.35 2.50 -8.30
CA THR A 112 21.41 2.71 -9.27
C THR A 112 21.19 3.97 -10.09
N LYS A 113 19.96 4.20 -10.53
CA LYS A 113 19.63 5.37 -11.32
C LYS A 113 19.80 6.66 -10.54
N ASN A 114 19.53 6.61 -9.29
CA ASN A 114 19.55 7.77 -8.40
C ASN A 114 20.92 7.98 -7.76
N GLY A 115 21.76 6.97 -7.87
CA GLY A 115 23.11 7.04 -7.33
C GLY A 115 24.10 7.69 -8.31
#